data_241a08500c7796b2a0bd4aabc023ca57
#
_entry.id   241a08500c7796b2a0bd4aabc023ca57
#
_cell.length_a   1.000
_cell.length_b   1.000
_cell.length_c   1.000
_cell.angle_alpha   90.00
_cell.angle_beta   90.00
_cell.angle_gamma   90.00
#
_symmetry.space_group_name_H-M   'P 1'
#
loop_
_entity.id
_entity.type
_entity.pdbx_description
1 polymer ?
#
loop_
_entity_poly.entity_id
_entity_poly.type
_entity_poly.pdbx_seq_one_letter_code
_entity_poly.pdbx_strand_id
1 'polypeptide(L)'
;MPYSRVGKILCALSSIFAVDAALGGAIAQAKYSFEIYGFAEADAIYDTNRVNPAWDDAFRPSKIATVEGTFGSNGQTSISVKQSRFGVQGSLPVENNVGPINFKFEIDMFGVGVDAGQTTIRLRHAYAEWGQVLAGQTHSLFMDIETYPNVIDYWGPTGMVFYRLPQLRWTPYRTDTSHFSVAIERPGNDIDAGQIREFDPALGANLRNDEKLPDFTAQFYTKGTWGHVQLGGILRRVGFDSVGTLNNEPKGHETGWGLNLGAHANVFQRDRIIGQVVYGEGIASYMNDGGTDLAPQATFTPQGILLDVHAKAVPLLGVVAYYDRYWNDAWSTSIGYSLTQVDNTNLQDPSAYRKGEYASINLLYTPAKNIMMGGEVMWGQRTDRDHISGSDVRFQFSVKYSFGAQINL
;
A
#
# COMPACT_ATOMS: atom_id res chain seq x y z
N MET A 1 16.54 39.02 -16.09
CA MET A 1 15.16 39.08 -16.61
C MET A 1 14.89 37.84 -17.42
N PRO A 2 13.97 36.96 -17.02
CA PRO A 2 12.56 37.02 -17.32
C PRO A 2 11.67 36.48 -16.17
N TYR A 3 10.88 37.31 -15.55
CA TYR A 3 9.86 36.94 -14.55
C TYR A 3 8.42 37.05 -15.10
N SER A 4 8.16 36.72 -16.37
CA SER A 4 6.85 37.00 -16.98
C SER A 4 6.02 35.73 -17.38
N ARG A 5 6.48 34.48 -17.12
CA ARG A 5 5.74 33.31 -17.52
C ARG A 5 4.94 32.59 -16.40
N VAL A 6 5.29 32.81 -15.15
CA VAL A 6 4.56 32.22 -14.00
C VAL A 6 3.20 32.90 -13.79
N GLY A 7 3.09 34.20 -14.06
CA GLY A 7 1.83 34.93 -13.96
C GLY A 7 0.73 34.50 -14.95
N LYS A 8 1.10 33.90 -16.08
CA LYS A 8 0.11 33.46 -17.10
C LYS A 8 -0.50 32.09 -16.84
N ILE A 9 0.16 31.25 -16.05
CA ILE A 9 -0.39 29.93 -15.66
C ILE A 9 -1.40 30.10 -14.51
N LEU A 10 -1.17 31.05 -13.60
CA LEU A 10 -2.18 31.39 -12.58
C LEU A 10 -3.44 32.04 -13.16
N CYS A 11 -3.33 32.83 -14.24
CA CYS A 11 -4.49 33.42 -14.92
C CYS A 11 -5.31 32.40 -15.73
N ALA A 12 -4.70 31.28 -16.18
CA ALA A 12 -5.43 30.23 -16.92
C ALA A 12 -6.26 29.32 -16.01
N LEU A 13 -5.87 29.19 -14.74
CA LEU A 13 -6.67 28.46 -13.74
C LEU A 13 -7.84 29.30 -13.19
N SER A 14 -7.74 30.63 -13.21
CA SER A 14 -8.82 31.51 -12.77
C SER A 14 -9.95 31.67 -13.83
N SER A 15 -9.71 31.34 -15.09
CA SER A 15 -10.72 31.47 -16.16
C SER A 15 -11.65 30.25 -16.33
N ILE A 16 -11.38 29.15 -15.62
CA ILE A 16 -12.27 27.95 -15.64
C ILE A 16 -13.43 28.08 -14.64
N PHE A 17 -13.36 29.01 -13.68
CA PHE A 17 -14.37 29.20 -12.64
C PHE A 17 -15.14 30.53 -12.71
N ALA A 18 -15.07 31.25 -13.82
CA ALA A 18 -15.81 32.48 -14.02
C ALA A 18 -17.07 32.23 -14.86
N VAL A 19 -18.03 31.49 -14.31
CA VAL A 19 -19.41 31.45 -14.78
C VAL A 19 -20.34 31.72 -13.60
N ASP A 20 -21.15 32.79 -13.77
CA ASP A 20 -22.26 33.24 -12.93
C ASP A 20 -21.98 34.07 -11.66
N ALA A 21 -21.63 35.33 -11.91
CA ALA A 21 -21.92 36.40 -10.97
C ALA A 21 -23.02 37.30 -11.57
N ALA A 22 -24.26 36.84 -11.65
CA ALA A 22 -25.42 37.68 -11.95
C ALA A 22 -26.73 37.05 -11.44
N LEU A 23 -26.92 37.00 -10.11
CA LEU A 23 -28.26 37.00 -9.50
C LEU A 23 -28.10 37.54 -8.07
N GLY A 24 -28.55 38.76 -7.83
CA GLY A 24 -28.42 39.47 -6.55
C GLY A 24 -29.30 38.86 -5.46
N GLY A 25 -28.64 38.29 -4.49
CA GLY A 25 -29.14 37.94 -3.16
C GLY A 25 -27.90 37.76 -2.28
N ALA A 26 -27.87 38.37 -1.10
CA ALA A 26 -26.75 38.23 -0.16
C ALA A 26 -26.65 36.76 0.31
N ILE A 27 -26.13 35.90 -0.49
CA ILE A 27 -25.69 34.53 -0.17
C ILE A 27 -24.34 34.70 0.51
N ALA A 28 -24.20 34.24 1.77
CA ALA A 28 -22.89 34.07 2.38
C ALA A 28 -22.02 33.31 1.38
N GLN A 29 -21.02 34.00 0.79
CA GLN A 29 -20.15 33.42 -0.22
C GLN A 29 -19.48 32.17 0.38
N ALA A 30 -19.92 31.02 -0.06
CA ALA A 30 -19.30 29.75 0.32
C ALA A 30 -17.87 29.78 -0.19
N LYS A 31 -16.90 29.82 0.74
CA LYS A 31 -15.47 29.93 0.40
C LYS A 31 -14.96 28.58 -0.11
N TYR A 32 -14.51 28.56 -1.34
CA TYR A 32 -13.72 27.46 -1.86
C TYR A 32 -12.37 27.41 -1.13
N SER A 33 -11.99 26.24 -0.65
CA SER A 33 -10.70 26.05 0.02
C SER A 33 -9.92 24.95 -0.65
N PHE A 34 -8.71 25.26 -1.07
CA PHE A 34 -7.76 24.32 -1.67
C PHE A 34 -6.45 24.35 -0.90
N GLU A 35 -5.86 23.19 -0.71
CA GLU A 35 -4.51 23.05 -0.22
C GLU A 35 -3.67 22.35 -1.29
N ILE A 36 -2.58 23.01 -1.72
CA ILE A 36 -1.52 22.37 -2.49
C ILE A 36 -0.46 21.97 -1.49
N TYR A 37 -0.04 20.70 -1.50
CA TYR A 37 0.95 20.16 -0.56
C TYR A 37 1.84 19.13 -1.21
N GLY A 38 2.93 18.82 -0.56
CA GLY A 38 3.85 17.79 -0.99
C GLY A 38 5.17 17.83 -0.26
N PHE A 39 6.10 17.06 -0.77
CA PHE A 39 7.48 17.09 -0.33
C PHE A 39 8.42 16.64 -1.45
N ALA A 40 9.64 17.16 -1.43
CA ALA A 40 10.78 16.60 -2.13
C ALA A 40 11.58 15.77 -1.13
N GLU A 41 11.95 14.56 -1.51
CA GLU A 41 12.73 13.62 -0.68
C GLU A 41 13.85 13.02 -1.52
N ALA A 42 15.03 12.92 -0.92
CA ALA A 42 16.17 12.24 -1.49
C ALA A 42 16.68 11.19 -0.49
N ASP A 43 16.85 9.98 -0.97
CA ASP A 43 17.29 8.80 -0.24
C ASP A 43 18.67 8.36 -0.74
N ALA A 44 19.63 8.19 0.17
CA ALA A 44 20.88 7.48 -0.09
C ALA A 44 20.79 6.11 0.58
N ILE A 45 20.94 5.06 -0.21
CA ILE A 45 20.68 3.67 0.19
C ILE A 45 21.95 2.83 -0.05
N TYR A 46 22.27 1.96 0.92
CA TYR A 46 23.30 0.95 0.78
C TYR A 46 22.78 -0.40 1.28
N ASP A 47 22.78 -1.40 0.39
CA ASP A 47 22.45 -2.80 0.69
C ASP A 47 23.73 -3.62 0.84
N THR A 48 23.84 -4.40 1.92
CA THR A 48 24.99 -5.30 2.14
C THR A 48 24.99 -6.48 1.16
N ASN A 49 23.80 -6.97 0.80
CA ASN A 49 23.58 -7.97 -0.23
C ASN A 49 22.81 -7.35 -1.40
N ARG A 50 22.78 -8.04 -2.53
CA ARG A 50 22.04 -7.54 -3.70
C ARG A 50 20.57 -7.94 -3.62
N VAL A 51 19.67 -6.95 -3.59
CA VAL A 51 18.22 -7.13 -3.77
C VAL A 51 17.86 -7.08 -5.26
N ASN A 52 16.62 -7.42 -5.61
CA ASN A 52 16.13 -7.33 -6.99
C ASN A 52 16.26 -5.88 -7.50
N PRO A 53 17.02 -5.62 -8.60
CA PRO A 53 17.30 -4.27 -9.09
C PRO A 53 16.08 -3.45 -9.51
N ALA A 54 14.93 -4.09 -9.77
CA ALA A 54 13.67 -3.38 -10.04
C ALA A 54 13.05 -2.78 -8.76
N TRP A 55 13.60 -3.08 -7.58
CA TRP A 55 13.11 -2.71 -6.26
C TRP A 55 14.20 -2.15 -5.33
N ASP A 56 15.28 -1.64 -5.89
CA ASP A 56 16.40 -1.08 -5.13
C ASP A 56 16.04 0.18 -4.30
N ASP A 57 14.95 0.87 -4.68
CA ASP A 57 14.43 2.04 -3.96
C ASP A 57 13.51 1.70 -2.76
N ALA A 58 13.15 0.43 -2.55
CA ALA A 58 12.22 0.01 -1.50
C ALA A 58 12.67 -1.32 -0.88
N PHE A 59 12.63 -1.43 0.46
CA PHE A 59 13.10 -2.62 1.13
C PHE A 59 12.00 -3.66 1.30
N ARG A 60 12.03 -4.69 0.45
CA ARG A 60 11.01 -5.75 0.42
C ARG A 60 11.66 -7.12 0.63
N PRO A 61 11.38 -7.82 1.74
CA PRO A 61 11.88 -9.17 1.98
C PRO A 61 11.63 -10.14 0.82
N SER A 62 10.47 -10.09 0.15
CA SER A 62 10.18 -10.94 -1.02
C SER A 62 11.10 -10.72 -2.21
N LYS A 63 11.87 -9.62 -2.23
CA LYS A 63 12.81 -9.25 -3.29
C LYS A 63 14.27 -9.50 -2.93
N ILE A 64 14.54 -10.10 -1.77
CA ILE A 64 15.86 -10.56 -1.37
C ILE A 64 16.15 -11.90 -2.08
N ALA A 65 17.38 -12.09 -2.55
CA ALA A 65 17.80 -13.35 -3.17
C ALA A 65 17.96 -14.43 -2.09
N THR A 66 17.42 -15.62 -2.33
CA THR A 66 17.66 -16.82 -1.51
C THR A 66 18.82 -17.65 -2.04
N VAL A 67 19.24 -17.42 -3.27
CA VAL A 67 20.41 -18.04 -3.91
C VAL A 67 21.46 -16.96 -4.19
N GLU A 68 22.68 -17.16 -3.74
CA GLU A 68 23.80 -16.25 -3.95
C GLU A 68 24.00 -15.95 -5.44
N GLY A 69 24.26 -14.68 -5.77
CA GLY A 69 24.52 -14.23 -7.13
C GLY A 69 23.29 -14.07 -8.02
N THR A 70 22.07 -14.39 -7.56
CA THR A 70 20.82 -14.25 -8.37
C THR A 70 20.69 -12.86 -9.01
N PHE A 71 21.05 -11.81 -8.30
CA PHE A 71 20.95 -10.43 -8.78
C PHE A 71 22.33 -9.78 -9.05
N GLY A 72 23.41 -10.54 -9.02
CA GLY A 72 24.77 -10.08 -9.21
C GLY A 72 25.53 -9.87 -7.89
N SER A 73 26.59 -9.05 -7.92
CA SER A 73 27.48 -8.86 -6.78
C SER A 73 26.82 -8.06 -5.64
N ASN A 74 27.15 -8.42 -4.41
CA ASN A 74 26.72 -7.77 -3.19
C ASN A 74 27.37 -6.38 -3.00
N GLY A 75 26.86 -5.59 -2.02
CA GLY A 75 27.37 -4.28 -1.71
C GLY A 75 26.95 -3.20 -2.72
N GLN A 76 25.64 -2.90 -2.78
CA GLN A 76 25.09 -1.97 -3.77
C GLN A 76 24.69 -0.65 -3.14
N THR A 77 24.97 0.45 -3.84
CA THR A 77 24.52 1.81 -3.48
C THR A 77 23.51 2.30 -4.50
N SER A 78 22.42 2.90 -4.04
CA SER A 78 21.46 3.61 -4.87
C SER A 78 21.13 4.99 -4.29
N ILE A 79 20.67 5.90 -5.14
CA ILE A 79 20.16 7.21 -4.75
C ILE A 79 18.79 7.38 -5.42
N SER A 80 17.76 7.69 -4.64
CA SER A 80 16.40 7.78 -5.11
C SER A 80 15.74 9.10 -4.73
N VAL A 81 14.79 9.54 -5.55
CA VAL A 81 13.86 10.65 -5.25
C VAL A 81 12.40 10.19 -5.36
N LYS A 82 12.16 8.88 -5.53
CA LYS A 82 10.85 8.30 -5.84
C LYS A 82 9.82 8.50 -4.75
N GLN A 83 10.23 8.73 -3.50
CA GLN A 83 9.33 9.05 -2.40
C GLN A 83 8.67 10.43 -2.54
N SER A 84 9.27 11.35 -3.30
CA SER A 84 8.74 12.69 -3.51
C SER A 84 7.28 12.67 -3.93
N ARG A 85 6.51 13.60 -3.38
CA ARG A 85 5.04 13.58 -3.47
C ARG A 85 4.49 14.94 -3.79
N PHE A 86 3.40 14.97 -4.56
CA PHE A 86 2.61 16.16 -4.83
C PHE A 86 1.13 15.85 -4.69
N GLY A 87 0.38 16.75 -4.07
CA GLY A 87 -1.05 16.59 -3.89
C GLY A 87 -1.82 17.90 -3.86
N VAL A 88 -3.10 17.80 -4.17
CA VAL A 88 -4.10 18.84 -4.00
C VAL A 88 -5.28 18.24 -3.30
N GLN A 89 -5.77 18.91 -2.27
CA GLN A 89 -7.01 18.55 -1.58
C GLN A 89 -7.83 19.80 -1.29
N GLY A 90 -9.12 19.61 -1.05
CA GLY A 90 -9.96 20.76 -0.77
C GLY A 90 -11.40 20.40 -0.51
N SER A 91 -12.20 21.47 -0.30
CA SER A 91 -13.61 21.39 -0.03
C SER A 91 -14.36 22.34 -0.96
N LEU A 92 -15.32 21.81 -1.70
CA LEU A 92 -16.19 22.54 -2.62
C LEU A 92 -17.55 22.71 -1.98
N PRO A 93 -17.96 23.92 -1.62
CA PRO A 93 -19.29 24.15 -1.09
C PRO A 93 -20.34 23.82 -2.15
N VAL A 94 -21.42 23.18 -1.72
CA VAL A 94 -22.59 22.86 -2.55
C VAL A 94 -23.84 23.32 -1.82
N GLU A 95 -24.73 23.98 -2.52
CA GLU A 95 -26.02 24.42 -1.96
C GLU A 95 -26.95 23.23 -1.71
N ASN A 96 -26.79 22.58 -0.55
CA ASN A 96 -27.61 21.45 -0.12
C ASN A 96 -27.53 21.22 1.38
N ASN A 97 -28.34 20.28 1.90
CA ASN A 97 -28.37 19.94 3.32
C ASN A 97 -27.36 18.83 3.73
N VAL A 98 -26.53 18.34 2.77
CA VAL A 98 -25.58 17.23 3.00
C VAL A 98 -24.21 17.77 3.39
N GLY A 99 -23.85 18.95 2.89
CA GLY A 99 -22.55 19.58 3.13
C GLY A 99 -21.67 19.63 1.88
N PRO A 100 -20.41 20.07 2.03
CA PRO A 100 -19.49 20.25 0.90
C PRO A 100 -19.03 18.92 0.29
N ILE A 101 -18.53 18.99 -0.93
CA ILE A 101 -17.77 17.90 -1.54
C ILE A 101 -16.31 18.06 -1.16
N ASN A 102 -15.74 17.08 -0.47
CA ASN A 102 -14.33 17.02 -0.20
C ASN A 102 -13.65 16.18 -1.29
N PHE A 103 -12.46 16.60 -1.73
CA PHE A 103 -11.70 15.86 -2.72
C PHE A 103 -10.22 15.80 -2.39
N LYS A 104 -9.53 14.81 -2.95
CA LYS A 104 -8.09 14.67 -2.86
C LYS A 104 -7.54 14.07 -4.15
N PHE A 105 -6.45 14.67 -4.64
CA PHE A 105 -5.60 14.14 -5.70
C PHE A 105 -4.16 14.12 -5.21
N GLU A 106 -3.47 12.98 -5.31
CA GLU A 106 -2.09 12.83 -4.84
C GLU A 106 -1.34 11.86 -5.73
N ILE A 107 -0.10 12.22 -6.07
CA ILE A 107 0.84 11.39 -6.84
C ILE A 107 2.17 11.26 -6.10
N ASP A 108 2.89 10.17 -6.37
CA ASP A 108 4.31 9.98 -6.07
C ASP A 108 5.08 9.54 -7.33
N MET A 109 6.37 9.27 -7.18
CA MET A 109 7.27 8.92 -8.29
C MET A 109 7.60 7.41 -8.33
N PHE A 110 6.79 6.56 -7.69
CA PHE A 110 6.92 5.10 -7.71
C PHE A 110 6.09 4.44 -8.81
N GLY A 111 5.99 5.01 -10.00
CA GLY A 111 5.34 4.39 -11.15
C GLY A 111 5.98 3.06 -11.51
N VAL A 112 5.18 2.17 -12.12
CA VAL A 112 5.62 0.85 -12.59
C VAL A 112 6.05 0.91 -14.06
N GLY A 113 6.91 -0.03 -14.45
CA GLY A 113 7.39 -0.20 -15.81
C GLY A 113 8.87 0.19 -15.97
N VAL A 114 9.38 -0.05 -17.17
CA VAL A 114 10.75 0.31 -17.53
C VAL A 114 10.79 1.81 -17.78
N ASP A 115 11.40 2.56 -16.87
CA ASP A 115 11.50 4.00 -16.96
C ASP A 115 12.82 4.49 -17.62
N ALA A 116 13.68 3.58 -18.05
CA ALA A 116 14.98 3.87 -18.70
C ALA A 116 15.82 4.90 -17.92
N GLY A 117 15.77 4.86 -16.59
CA GLY A 117 16.45 5.80 -15.68
C GLY A 117 15.65 7.07 -15.41
N GLN A 118 14.40 7.15 -15.85
CA GLN A 118 13.48 8.24 -15.51
C GLN A 118 12.50 7.78 -14.42
N THR A 119 12.10 8.71 -13.57
CA THR A 119 11.14 8.46 -12.51
C THR A 119 9.71 8.62 -13.03
N THR A 120 8.87 7.58 -12.90
CA THR A 120 7.50 7.59 -13.40
C THR A 120 6.49 7.96 -12.33
N ILE A 121 5.44 8.70 -12.72
CA ILE A 121 4.36 9.14 -11.83
C ILE A 121 3.43 7.96 -11.50
N ARG A 122 3.06 7.83 -10.22
CA ARG A 122 2.04 6.90 -9.76
C ARG A 122 0.91 7.64 -9.03
N LEU A 123 -0.34 7.32 -9.40
CA LEU A 123 -1.52 7.83 -8.70
C LEU A 123 -1.66 7.15 -7.33
N ARG A 124 -1.70 7.96 -6.28
CA ARG A 124 -1.95 7.51 -4.90
C ARG A 124 -3.42 7.67 -4.53
N HIS A 125 -3.92 8.88 -4.63
CA HIS A 125 -5.29 9.22 -4.31
C HIS A 125 -5.93 10.03 -5.44
N ALA A 126 -7.16 9.69 -5.80
CA ALA A 126 -8.03 10.47 -6.68
C ALA A 126 -9.47 10.14 -6.29
N TYR A 127 -10.04 10.89 -5.37
CA TYR A 127 -11.41 10.65 -4.90
C TYR A 127 -12.14 11.92 -4.54
N ALA A 128 -13.48 11.80 -4.50
CA ALA A 128 -14.35 12.78 -3.90
C ALA A 128 -15.25 12.11 -2.84
N GLU A 129 -15.54 12.83 -1.78
CA GLU A 129 -16.44 12.42 -0.70
C GLU A 129 -17.55 13.46 -0.54
N TRP A 130 -18.80 12.99 -0.54
CA TRP A 130 -19.96 13.83 -0.29
C TRP A 130 -20.90 13.15 0.71
N GLY A 131 -21.05 13.78 1.87
CA GLY A 131 -21.80 13.24 2.99
C GLY A 131 -21.26 11.88 3.45
N GLN A 132 -22.04 10.83 3.22
CA GLN A 132 -21.69 9.47 3.63
C GLN A 132 -21.00 8.63 2.52
N VAL A 133 -20.89 9.18 1.31
CA VAL A 133 -20.41 8.43 0.14
C VAL A 133 -19.07 8.96 -0.34
N LEU A 134 -18.12 8.06 -0.60
CA LEU A 134 -16.84 8.34 -1.25
C LEU A 134 -16.75 7.50 -2.52
N ALA A 135 -16.31 8.13 -3.62
CA ALA A 135 -16.03 7.48 -4.88
C ALA A 135 -14.64 7.87 -5.41
N GLY A 136 -13.87 6.90 -5.87
CA GLY A 136 -12.53 7.09 -6.43
C GLY A 136 -11.48 6.19 -5.81
N GLN A 137 -10.20 6.51 -6.04
CA GLN A 137 -9.07 5.72 -5.54
C GLN A 137 -8.54 6.28 -4.22
N THR A 138 -8.49 5.43 -3.20
CA THR A 138 -7.85 5.71 -1.90
C THR A 138 -7.49 4.41 -1.18
N HIS A 139 -7.09 4.49 0.09
CA HIS A 139 -6.82 3.31 0.91
C HIS A 139 -8.05 2.41 1.00
N SER A 140 -7.85 1.09 0.87
CA SER A 140 -8.86 0.08 1.14
C SER A 140 -9.40 0.21 2.57
N LEU A 141 -10.66 -0.18 2.79
CA LEU A 141 -11.21 -0.31 4.15
C LEU A 141 -10.57 -1.48 4.93
N PHE A 142 -9.97 -2.42 4.23
CA PHE A 142 -9.21 -3.50 4.86
C PHE A 142 -7.88 -3.04 5.45
N MET A 143 -7.36 -1.88 5.03
CA MET A 143 -6.11 -1.28 5.48
C MET A 143 -6.32 -0.34 6.67
N ASP A 144 -5.42 -0.41 7.67
CA ASP A 144 -5.27 0.58 8.73
C ASP A 144 -4.00 1.40 8.54
N ILE A 145 -4.13 2.61 8.00
CA ILE A 145 -2.98 3.47 7.74
C ILE A 145 -2.35 4.03 9.03
N GLU A 146 -3.09 4.10 10.13
CA GLU A 146 -2.57 4.64 11.38
C GLU A 146 -1.63 3.68 12.11
N THR A 147 -1.54 2.42 11.65
CA THR A 147 -0.53 1.45 12.09
C THR A 147 0.79 1.55 11.31
N TYR A 148 0.92 2.50 10.38
CA TYR A 148 2.19 2.75 9.71
C TYR A 148 3.15 3.46 10.68
N PRO A 149 4.34 2.89 10.97
CA PRO A 149 5.29 3.46 11.94
C PRO A 149 6.03 4.66 11.36
N ASN A 150 6.75 5.38 12.23
CA ASN A 150 7.55 6.55 11.87
C ASN A 150 8.92 6.14 11.26
N VAL A 151 8.87 5.49 10.09
CA VAL A 151 10.03 4.99 9.31
C VAL A 151 10.28 5.84 8.08
N ILE A 152 11.49 5.78 7.51
CA ILE A 152 11.87 6.47 6.29
C ILE A 152 11.89 5.55 5.07
N ASP A 153 11.95 4.23 5.24
CA ASP A 153 11.75 3.31 4.11
C ASP A 153 10.34 3.49 3.51
N TYR A 154 10.31 3.62 2.19
CA TYR A 154 9.04 3.84 1.48
C TYR A 154 8.05 2.70 1.68
N TRP A 155 8.55 1.45 1.66
CA TRP A 155 7.68 0.28 1.71
C TRP A 155 7.20 -0.02 3.13
N GLY A 156 8.10 0.02 4.11
CA GLY A 156 7.80 -0.20 5.53
C GLY A 156 7.52 -1.69 5.86
N PRO A 157 6.75 -1.94 6.93
CA PRO A 157 6.57 -3.28 7.47
C PRO A 157 5.96 -4.27 6.48
N THR A 158 6.60 -5.42 6.29
CA THR A 158 6.21 -6.46 5.32
C THR A 158 4.83 -7.07 5.59
N GLY A 159 4.48 -7.30 6.86
CA GLY A 159 3.22 -7.92 7.28
C GLY A 159 2.04 -6.96 7.40
N MET A 160 2.18 -5.73 6.94
CA MET A 160 1.12 -4.73 6.94
C MET A 160 0.16 -4.92 5.77
N VAL A 161 -1.14 -4.68 5.99
CA VAL A 161 -2.07 -4.45 4.88
C VAL A 161 -1.83 -3.06 4.33
N PHE A 162 -1.45 -2.95 3.05
CA PHE A 162 -1.15 -1.67 2.41
C PHE A 162 -1.59 -1.64 0.96
N TYR A 163 -2.81 -1.18 0.70
CA TYR A 163 -3.34 -1.14 -0.66
C TYR A 163 -4.24 0.08 -0.91
N ARG A 164 -4.10 0.67 -2.09
CA ARG A 164 -4.94 1.76 -2.59
C ARG A 164 -5.52 1.35 -3.93
N LEU A 165 -6.85 1.46 -4.07
CA LEU A 165 -7.55 1.05 -5.28
C LEU A 165 -8.85 1.87 -5.46
N PRO A 166 -9.41 1.89 -6.69
CA PRO A 166 -10.72 2.46 -6.96
C PRO A 166 -11.80 1.76 -6.15
N GLN A 167 -12.71 2.54 -5.57
CA GLN A 167 -13.78 2.02 -4.72
C GLN A 167 -14.99 2.96 -4.71
N LEU A 168 -16.13 2.39 -4.35
CA LEU A 168 -17.32 3.12 -3.90
C LEU A 168 -17.56 2.72 -2.43
N ARG A 169 -17.47 3.70 -1.52
CA ARG A 169 -17.58 3.53 -0.08
C ARG A 169 -18.83 4.20 0.44
N TRP A 170 -19.51 3.57 1.38
CA TRP A 170 -20.59 4.14 2.17
C TRP A 170 -20.26 4.04 3.66
N THR A 171 -20.43 5.17 4.37
CA THR A 171 -20.18 5.29 5.82
C THR A 171 -21.49 5.62 6.52
N PRO A 172 -22.36 4.61 6.78
CA PRO A 172 -23.68 4.82 7.37
C PRO A 172 -23.64 5.31 8.82
N TYR A 173 -22.54 5.06 9.52
CA TYR A 173 -22.36 5.51 10.91
C TYR A 173 -21.05 6.28 11.04
N ARG A 174 -21.15 7.51 11.56
CA ARG A 174 -19.99 8.39 11.82
C ARG A 174 -20.29 9.29 13.01
N THR A 175 -19.34 9.32 13.94
CA THR A 175 -19.25 10.28 15.05
C THR A 175 -17.88 10.94 15.01
N ASP A 176 -17.58 11.82 15.98
CA ASP A 176 -16.26 12.46 16.09
C ASP A 176 -15.13 11.46 16.40
N THR A 177 -15.47 10.32 17.00
CA THR A 177 -14.49 9.32 17.45
C THR A 177 -14.61 7.97 16.77
N SER A 178 -15.71 7.65 16.13
CA SER A 178 -15.96 6.30 15.61
C SER A 178 -16.71 6.33 14.29
N HIS A 179 -16.44 5.36 13.43
CA HIS A 179 -17.23 5.16 12.22
C HIS A 179 -17.29 3.68 11.82
N PHE A 180 -18.34 3.35 11.07
CA PHE A 180 -18.47 2.08 10.36
C PHE A 180 -18.63 2.38 8.86
N SER A 181 -17.88 1.68 8.04
CA SER A 181 -17.88 1.86 6.59
C SER A 181 -17.93 0.51 5.88
N VAL A 182 -18.55 0.49 4.71
CA VAL A 182 -18.54 -0.64 3.77
C VAL A 182 -18.16 -0.12 2.39
N ALA A 183 -17.48 -0.94 1.59
CA ALA A 183 -17.11 -0.57 0.23
C ALA A 183 -17.19 -1.77 -0.73
N ILE A 184 -17.41 -1.44 -1.99
CA ILE A 184 -17.06 -2.30 -3.13
C ILE A 184 -15.78 -1.73 -3.74
N GLU A 185 -14.79 -2.59 -3.93
CA GLU A 185 -13.44 -2.23 -4.36
C GLU A 185 -13.10 -2.94 -5.66
N ARG A 186 -12.17 -2.35 -6.44
CA ARG A 186 -11.72 -2.96 -7.68
C ARG A 186 -11.17 -4.36 -7.39
N PRO A 187 -11.65 -5.41 -8.10
CA PRO A 187 -11.10 -6.76 -7.95
C PRO A 187 -9.71 -6.84 -8.58
N GLY A 188 -8.99 -7.89 -8.20
CA GLY A 188 -7.69 -8.25 -8.76
C GLY A 188 -6.98 -9.20 -7.83
N ASN A 189 -6.40 -10.27 -8.39
CA ASN A 189 -5.66 -11.26 -7.61
C ASN A 189 -4.41 -11.72 -8.35
N ASP A 190 -3.38 -12.09 -7.57
CA ASP A 190 -2.17 -12.69 -8.08
C ASP A 190 -2.33 -14.21 -8.15
N ILE A 191 -1.85 -14.81 -9.25
CA ILE A 191 -1.94 -16.24 -9.51
C ILE A 191 -0.53 -16.80 -9.68
N ASP A 192 -0.24 -17.86 -8.95
CA ASP A 192 0.94 -18.68 -9.19
C ASP A 192 0.54 -19.98 -9.89
N ALA A 193 1.08 -20.26 -11.07
CA ALA A 193 0.88 -21.52 -11.77
C ALA A 193 1.68 -22.68 -11.13
N GLY A 194 2.66 -22.37 -10.29
CA GLY A 194 3.51 -23.34 -9.61
C GLY A 194 4.11 -24.36 -10.57
N GLN A 195 4.22 -25.59 -10.13
CA GLN A 195 4.79 -26.73 -10.90
C GLN A 195 3.97 -27.13 -12.13
N ILE A 196 2.75 -26.57 -12.33
CA ILE A 196 2.02 -26.76 -13.59
C ILE A 196 2.84 -26.27 -14.78
N ARG A 197 3.70 -25.23 -14.61
CA ARG A 197 4.62 -24.74 -15.66
C ARG A 197 5.58 -25.81 -16.16
N GLU A 198 5.92 -26.81 -15.35
CA GLU A 198 6.82 -27.90 -15.71
C GLU A 198 6.10 -28.97 -16.54
N PHE A 199 4.83 -29.23 -16.24
CA PHE A 199 4.02 -30.24 -16.93
C PHE A 199 3.36 -29.70 -18.20
N ASP A 200 2.89 -28.46 -18.15
CA ASP A 200 2.26 -27.75 -19.27
C ASP A 200 2.71 -26.27 -19.27
N PRO A 201 3.88 -25.97 -19.90
CA PRO A 201 4.38 -24.60 -19.96
C PRO A 201 3.42 -23.61 -20.66
N ALA A 202 2.63 -24.07 -21.63
CA ALA A 202 1.69 -23.24 -22.34
C ALA A 202 0.52 -22.84 -21.42
N LEU A 203 -0.01 -23.77 -20.65
CA LEU A 203 -1.02 -23.51 -19.65
C LEU A 203 -0.49 -22.53 -18.57
N GLY A 204 0.68 -22.83 -18.02
CA GLY A 204 1.31 -21.98 -17.01
C GLY A 204 1.55 -20.53 -17.46
N ALA A 205 1.85 -20.33 -18.76
CA ALA A 205 2.02 -19.00 -19.34
C ALA A 205 0.71 -18.25 -19.62
N ASN A 206 -0.39 -18.98 -19.80
CA ASN A 206 -1.66 -18.44 -20.24
C ASN A 206 -2.71 -18.22 -19.14
N LEU A 207 -2.37 -18.54 -17.87
CA LEU A 207 -3.22 -18.23 -16.73
C LEU A 207 -3.38 -16.72 -16.54
N ARG A 208 -4.61 -16.29 -16.32
CA ARG A 208 -4.96 -14.88 -16.04
C ARG A 208 -5.98 -14.84 -14.90
N ASN A 209 -5.97 -13.74 -14.17
CA ASN A 209 -6.99 -13.46 -13.16
C ASN A 209 -8.38 -13.26 -13.81
N ASP A 210 -9.41 -13.79 -13.16
CA ASP A 210 -10.80 -13.72 -13.56
C ASP A 210 -11.57 -12.80 -12.58
N GLU A 211 -11.76 -11.53 -12.96
CA GLU A 211 -12.26 -10.43 -12.14
C GLU A 211 -13.78 -10.23 -12.31
N LYS A 212 -14.61 -11.25 -12.03
CA LYS A 212 -16.07 -11.20 -12.27
C LYS A 212 -16.87 -10.46 -11.21
N LEU A 213 -16.38 -10.35 -10.00
CA LEU A 213 -17.05 -9.67 -8.89
C LEU A 213 -16.09 -8.67 -8.24
N PRO A 214 -16.60 -7.51 -7.76
CA PRO A 214 -15.79 -6.61 -6.95
C PRO A 214 -15.45 -7.27 -5.62
N ASP A 215 -14.38 -6.79 -4.97
CA ASP A 215 -14.06 -7.13 -3.60
C ASP A 215 -14.98 -6.34 -2.65
N PHE A 216 -15.46 -6.98 -1.59
CA PHE A 216 -16.30 -6.37 -0.55
C PHE A 216 -15.48 -6.18 0.70
N THR A 217 -15.43 -4.93 1.19
CA THR A 217 -14.70 -4.60 2.43
C THR A 217 -15.61 -3.90 3.42
N ALA A 218 -15.29 -4.10 4.70
CA ALA A 218 -15.97 -3.43 5.81
C ALA A 218 -14.95 -3.03 6.87
N GLN A 219 -15.21 -1.92 7.56
CA GLN A 219 -14.32 -1.37 8.58
C GLN A 219 -15.13 -0.81 9.74
N PHE A 220 -14.73 -1.13 10.96
CA PHE A 220 -15.08 -0.42 12.16
C PHE A 220 -13.83 0.25 12.74
N TYR A 221 -13.92 1.55 13.02
CA TYR A 221 -12.82 2.35 13.55
C TYR A 221 -13.29 3.13 14.78
N THR A 222 -12.44 3.19 15.80
CA THR A 222 -12.65 4.05 16.96
C THR A 222 -11.34 4.60 17.51
N LYS A 223 -11.36 5.85 17.97
CA LYS A 223 -10.20 6.54 18.53
C LYS A 223 -10.55 7.34 19.78
N GLY A 224 -9.51 7.68 20.53
CA GLY A 224 -9.61 8.55 21.71
C GLY A 224 -8.24 9.09 22.09
N THR A 225 -8.15 9.67 23.29
CA THR A 225 -6.85 10.13 23.84
C THR A 225 -5.85 8.98 24.07
N TRP A 226 -6.36 7.76 24.18
CA TRP A 226 -5.57 6.54 24.38
C TRP A 226 -4.93 6.01 23.08
N GLY A 227 -5.40 6.44 21.90
CA GLY A 227 -4.98 5.94 20.60
C GLY A 227 -6.16 5.58 19.72
N HIS A 228 -6.02 4.54 18.88
CA HIS A 228 -7.11 4.02 18.05
C HIS A 228 -7.13 2.49 18.00
N VAL A 229 -8.26 1.95 17.57
CA VAL A 229 -8.44 0.55 17.15
C VAL A 229 -9.26 0.51 15.87
N GLN A 230 -8.85 -0.30 14.93
CA GLN A 230 -9.58 -0.60 13.70
C GLN A 230 -9.72 -2.10 13.51
N LEU A 231 -10.93 -2.55 13.17
CA LEU A 231 -11.20 -3.90 12.66
C LEU A 231 -11.65 -3.78 11.20
N GLY A 232 -10.86 -4.34 10.28
CA GLY A 232 -11.17 -4.46 8.86
C GLY A 232 -11.52 -5.88 8.49
N GLY A 233 -12.47 -6.05 7.57
CA GLY A 233 -12.83 -7.35 6.98
C GLY A 233 -12.89 -7.26 5.46
N ILE A 234 -12.57 -8.37 4.79
CA ILE A 234 -12.66 -8.50 3.33
C ILE A 234 -13.29 -9.84 2.95
N LEU A 235 -14.13 -9.80 1.91
CA LEU A 235 -14.66 -10.97 1.22
C LEU A 235 -14.50 -10.75 -0.28
N ARG A 236 -13.91 -11.73 -0.97
CA ARG A 236 -13.56 -11.58 -2.37
C ARG A 236 -13.71 -12.89 -3.15
N ARG A 237 -13.82 -12.79 -4.46
CA ARG A 237 -13.71 -13.89 -5.38
C ARG A 237 -12.35 -13.85 -6.05
N VAL A 238 -11.47 -14.80 -5.74
CA VAL A 238 -10.18 -14.97 -6.39
C VAL A 238 -10.30 -16.02 -7.49
N GLY A 239 -10.12 -15.65 -8.74
CA GLY A 239 -10.42 -16.51 -9.88
C GLY A 239 -9.32 -16.50 -10.93
N PHE A 240 -9.36 -17.52 -11.79
CA PHE A 240 -8.48 -17.64 -12.95
C PHE A 240 -9.21 -18.23 -14.16
N ASP A 241 -8.69 -17.95 -15.34
CA ASP A 241 -8.98 -18.65 -16.58
C ASP A 241 -7.70 -18.84 -17.42
N SER A 242 -7.80 -19.64 -18.48
CA SER A 242 -6.68 -19.96 -19.36
C SER A 242 -6.92 -19.34 -20.73
N VAL A 243 -6.26 -18.21 -20.98
CA VAL A 243 -6.43 -17.46 -22.25
C VAL A 243 -5.87 -18.25 -23.42
N GLY A 244 -6.64 -18.29 -24.53
CA GLY A 244 -6.23 -18.97 -25.77
C GLY A 244 -6.51 -20.47 -25.80
N THR A 245 -7.10 -21.03 -24.76
CA THR A 245 -7.57 -22.43 -24.73
C THR A 245 -9.04 -22.56 -25.11
N LEU A 246 -9.50 -23.78 -25.41
CA LEU A 246 -10.91 -24.01 -25.72
C LEU A 246 -11.78 -23.69 -24.49
N ASN A 247 -12.74 -22.78 -24.64
CA ASN A 247 -13.63 -22.29 -23.57
C ASN A 247 -12.89 -21.65 -22.40
N ASN A 248 -11.63 -21.21 -22.57
CA ASN A 248 -10.74 -20.72 -21.52
C ASN A 248 -10.53 -21.72 -20.37
N GLU A 249 -10.55 -23.01 -20.68
CA GLU A 249 -10.30 -24.09 -19.69
C GLU A 249 -8.78 -24.44 -19.61
N PRO A 250 -8.26 -24.80 -18.41
CA PRO A 250 -8.96 -24.82 -17.11
C PRO A 250 -9.22 -23.41 -16.58
N LYS A 251 -10.34 -23.28 -15.88
CA LYS A 251 -10.74 -22.06 -15.17
C LYS A 251 -11.36 -22.43 -13.83
N GLY A 252 -11.32 -21.51 -12.88
CA GLY A 252 -11.86 -21.76 -11.55
C GLY A 252 -11.86 -20.51 -10.68
N HIS A 253 -12.38 -20.66 -9.50
CA HIS A 253 -12.35 -19.59 -8.48
C HIS A 253 -12.50 -20.18 -7.08
N GLU A 254 -11.99 -19.41 -6.12
CA GLU A 254 -12.13 -19.65 -4.69
C GLU A 254 -12.67 -18.41 -4.00
N THR A 255 -13.22 -18.59 -2.80
CA THR A 255 -13.61 -17.50 -1.92
C THR A 255 -12.40 -17.05 -1.12
N GLY A 256 -11.95 -15.81 -1.35
CA GLY A 256 -10.95 -15.16 -0.50
C GLY A 256 -11.63 -14.41 0.64
N TRP A 257 -11.02 -14.41 1.82
CA TRP A 257 -11.51 -13.69 2.99
C TRP A 257 -10.36 -13.29 3.91
N GLY A 258 -10.57 -12.27 4.73
CA GLY A 258 -9.58 -11.87 5.72
C GLY A 258 -10.14 -10.96 6.80
N LEU A 259 -9.44 -10.95 7.95
CA LEU A 259 -9.66 -10.05 9.06
C LEU A 259 -8.34 -9.34 9.40
N ASN A 260 -8.41 -8.04 9.62
CA ASN A 260 -7.28 -7.18 9.98
C ASN A 260 -7.61 -6.38 11.23
N LEU A 261 -6.89 -6.61 12.31
CA LEU A 261 -6.95 -5.83 13.54
C LEU A 261 -5.72 -4.95 13.65
N GLY A 262 -5.91 -3.65 13.55
CA GLY A 262 -4.88 -2.63 13.73
C GLY A 262 -5.17 -1.76 14.95
N ALA A 263 -4.11 -1.33 15.62
CA ALA A 263 -4.21 -0.42 16.74
C ALA A 263 -2.92 0.38 16.96
N HIS A 264 -3.02 1.58 17.52
CA HIS A 264 -1.92 2.17 18.27
C HIS A 264 -2.40 2.66 19.64
N ALA A 265 -1.51 2.57 20.63
CA ALA A 265 -1.73 3.12 21.95
C ALA A 265 -0.75 4.28 22.21
N ASN A 266 -1.28 5.42 22.65
CA ASN A 266 -0.49 6.56 23.11
C ASN A 266 0.03 6.27 24.51
N VAL A 267 1.36 6.34 24.69
CA VAL A 267 2.04 6.06 25.95
C VAL A 267 3.05 7.17 26.28
N PHE A 268 3.39 7.33 27.55
CA PHE A 268 4.43 8.28 28.02
C PHE A 268 4.33 9.70 27.42
N GLN A 269 3.10 10.24 27.34
CA GLN A 269 2.74 11.57 26.82
C GLN A 269 2.89 11.77 25.30
N ARG A 270 3.92 11.21 24.64
CA ARG A 270 4.21 11.45 23.21
C ARG A 270 4.44 10.19 22.39
N ASP A 271 4.75 9.09 23.03
CA ASP A 271 5.16 7.86 22.35
C ASP A 271 3.96 7.03 21.89
N ARG A 272 4.18 6.15 20.92
CA ARG A 272 3.15 5.23 20.43
C ARG A 272 3.67 3.80 20.41
N ILE A 273 2.84 2.88 20.89
CA ILE A 273 2.98 1.44 20.61
C ILE A 273 2.01 1.11 19.48
N ILE A 274 2.48 0.49 18.43
CA ILE A 274 1.74 0.21 17.21
C ILE A 274 1.70 -1.30 17.01
N GLY A 275 0.53 -1.84 16.69
CA GLY A 275 0.36 -3.25 16.39
C GLY A 275 -0.67 -3.50 15.30
N GLN A 276 -0.42 -4.52 14.47
CA GLN A 276 -1.38 -5.05 13.52
C GLN A 276 -1.24 -6.57 13.43
N VAL A 277 -2.36 -7.24 13.34
CA VAL A 277 -2.43 -8.67 12.99
C VAL A 277 -3.49 -8.83 11.92
N VAL A 278 -3.10 -9.47 10.83
CA VAL A 278 -4.01 -9.82 9.73
C VAL A 278 -3.90 -11.31 9.43
N TYR A 279 -5.04 -11.95 9.23
CA TYR A 279 -5.11 -13.33 8.77
C TYR A 279 -6.24 -13.50 7.75
N GLY A 280 -5.99 -14.32 6.74
CA GLY A 280 -6.99 -14.67 5.74
C GLY A 280 -6.45 -15.60 4.66
N GLU A 281 -7.27 -15.85 3.65
CA GLU A 281 -6.96 -16.68 2.49
C GLU A 281 -7.23 -15.88 1.21
N GLY A 282 -6.31 -15.91 0.25
CA GLY A 282 -6.45 -15.14 -0.98
C GLY A 282 -6.44 -13.62 -0.75
N ILE A 283 -5.61 -13.12 0.17
CA ILE A 283 -5.49 -11.69 0.52
C ILE A 283 -4.09 -11.12 0.26
N ALA A 284 -3.21 -11.88 -0.37
CA ALA A 284 -1.81 -11.51 -0.57
C ALA A 284 -1.63 -10.21 -1.35
N SER A 285 -2.48 -9.94 -2.36
CA SER A 285 -2.47 -8.70 -3.14
C SER A 285 -2.82 -7.43 -2.33
N TYR A 286 -3.44 -7.58 -1.15
CA TYR A 286 -3.70 -6.48 -0.22
C TYR A 286 -2.56 -6.22 0.76
N MET A 287 -1.61 -7.16 0.85
CA MET A 287 -0.46 -7.03 1.74
C MET A 287 0.63 -6.17 1.14
N ASN A 288 1.40 -5.56 2.00
CA ASN A 288 2.57 -4.79 1.59
C ASN A 288 3.62 -5.68 0.89
N ASP A 289 3.78 -6.93 1.36
CA ASP A 289 4.68 -7.92 0.77
C ASP A 289 4.12 -9.34 0.98
N GLY A 290 3.05 -9.71 0.25
CA GLY A 290 2.16 -10.83 0.59
C GLY A 290 2.34 -12.13 -0.20
N GLY A 291 3.08 -12.15 -1.30
CA GLY A 291 3.19 -13.35 -2.14
C GLY A 291 2.06 -13.47 -3.16
N THR A 292 1.30 -14.57 -3.16
CA THR A 292 0.25 -14.85 -4.14
C THR A 292 -1.10 -15.19 -3.49
N ASP A 293 -2.20 -14.84 -4.16
CA ASP A 293 -3.57 -15.07 -3.69
C ASP A 293 -4.07 -16.48 -4.00
N LEU A 294 -3.73 -17.01 -5.18
CA LEU A 294 -4.25 -18.26 -5.70
C LEU A 294 -3.12 -19.13 -6.25
N ALA A 295 -3.10 -20.41 -5.86
CA ALA A 295 -2.10 -21.36 -6.32
C ALA A 295 -2.69 -22.77 -6.50
N PRO A 296 -2.05 -23.65 -7.32
CA PRO A 296 -2.53 -25.01 -7.53
C PRO A 296 -2.27 -25.88 -6.30
N GLN A 297 -3.25 -26.73 -5.98
CA GLN A 297 -3.19 -27.71 -4.92
C GLN A 297 -3.53 -29.09 -5.48
N ALA A 298 -2.68 -30.08 -5.23
CA ALA A 298 -2.97 -31.46 -5.57
C ALA A 298 -3.51 -32.25 -4.36
N THR A 299 -4.44 -33.14 -4.61
CA THR A 299 -4.88 -34.16 -3.66
C THR A 299 -4.42 -35.54 -4.13
N PHE A 300 -4.00 -36.37 -3.16
CA PHE A 300 -3.48 -37.70 -3.44
C PHE A 300 -4.22 -38.75 -2.58
N THR A 301 -4.28 -39.99 -3.08
CA THR A 301 -4.65 -41.12 -2.25
C THR A 301 -3.60 -41.38 -1.16
N PRO A 302 -3.93 -42.17 -0.11
CA PRO A 302 -2.92 -42.61 0.87
C PRO A 302 -1.72 -43.37 0.25
N GLN A 303 -1.87 -43.90 -0.97
CA GLN A 303 -0.83 -44.59 -1.72
C GLN A 303 -0.02 -43.65 -2.64
N GLY A 304 -0.30 -42.36 -2.61
CA GLY A 304 0.41 -41.35 -3.42
C GLY A 304 -0.09 -41.23 -4.86
N ILE A 305 -1.26 -41.76 -5.21
CA ILE A 305 -1.85 -41.60 -6.54
C ILE A 305 -2.57 -40.25 -6.59
N LEU A 306 -2.28 -39.42 -7.61
CA LEU A 306 -2.94 -38.16 -7.86
C LEU A 306 -4.43 -38.37 -8.12
N LEU A 307 -5.28 -37.70 -7.34
CA LEU A 307 -6.73 -37.71 -7.48
C LEU A 307 -7.25 -36.48 -8.23
N ASP A 308 -6.75 -35.32 -7.87
CA ASP A 308 -7.27 -34.06 -8.37
C ASP A 308 -6.21 -32.94 -8.26
N VAL A 309 -6.33 -31.93 -9.14
CA VAL A 309 -5.61 -30.66 -9.05
C VAL A 309 -6.63 -29.55 -9.17
N HIS A 310 -6.69 -28.71 -8.16
CA HIS A 310 -7.59 -27.57 -8.10
C HIS A 310 -6.86 -26.30 -7.66
N ALA A 311 -7.47 -25.16 -7.88
CA ALA A 311 -6.98 -23.89 -7.35
C ALA A 311 -7.33 -23.80 -5.86
N LYS A 312 -6.45 -23.20 -5.06
CA LYS A 312 -6.66 -22.93 -3.63
C LYS A 312 -6.30 -21.48 -3.31
N ALA A 313 -7.19 -20.81 -2.60
CA ALA A 313 -6.88 -19.53 -1.98
C ALA A 313 -5.78 -19.73 -0.93
N VAL A 314 -4.68 -19.00 -1.05
CA VAL A 314 -3.48 -19.22 -0.24
C VAL A 314 -3.63 -18.54 1.11
N PRO A 315 -3.49 -19.26 2.25
CA PRO A 315 -3.56 -18.67 3.57
C PRO A 315 -2.33 -17.80 3.87
N LEU A 316 -2.56 -16.69 4.57
CA LEU A 316 -1.53 -15.72 4.92
C LEU A 316 -1.77 -15.14 6.32
N LEU A 317 -0.68 -15.01 7.10
CA LEU A 317 -0.61 -14.27 8.35
C LEU A 317 0.35 -13.08 8.19
N GLY A 318 -0.09 -11.90 8.59
CA GLY A 318 0.76 -10.70 8.72
C GLY A 318 0.75 -10.17 10.14
N VAL A 319 1.92 -9.74 10.62
CA VAL A 319 2.10 -9.15 11.96
C VAL A 319 2.98 -7.91 11.86
N VAL A 320 2.61 -6.86 12.58
CA VAL A 320 3.39 -5.62 12.74
C VAL A 320 3.44 -5.28 14.21
N ALA A 321 4.61 -4.95 14.73
CA ALA A 321 4.81 -4.47 16.09
C ALA A 321 5.92 -3.41 16.12
N TYR A 322 5.56 -2.18 16.48
CA TYR A 322 6.47 -1.03 16.49
C TYR A 322 6.31 -0.18 17.74
N TYR A 323 7.38 0.53 18.07
CA TYR A 323 7.41 1.55 19.10
C TYR A 323 8.02 2.83 18.53
N ASP A 324 7.23 3.91 18.50
CA ASP A 324 7.66 5.24 18.10
C ASP A 324 7.95 6.08 19.37
N ARG A 325 9.18 6.49 19.52
CA ARG A 325 9.68 7.35 20.60
C ARG A 325 9.87 8.77 20.10
N TYR A 326 9.30 9.74 20.79
CA TYR A 326 9.51 11.17 20.53
C TYR A 326 10.31 11.76 21.70
N TRP A 327 11.63 11.85 21.54
CA TRP A 327 12.57 12.34 22.56
C TRP A 327 12.29 13.81 22.92
N ASN A 328 11.97 14.63 21.92
CA ASN A 328 11.58 16.03 22.01
C ASN A 328 10.90 16.45 20.71
N ASP A 329 10.71 17.77 20.47
CA ASP A 329 10.06 18.27 19.27
C ASP A 329 10.87 18.07 17.98
N ALA A 330 12.19 17.85 18.09
CA ALA A 330 13.09 17.71 16.96
C ALA A 330 13.58 16.27 16.72
N TRP A 331 13.59 15.41 17.74
CA TRP A 331 14.18 14.07 17.63
C TRP A 331 13.17 12.97 17.89
N SER A 332 13.15 11.98 17.01
CA SER A 332 12.33 10.78 17.18
C SER A 332 13.08 9.52 16.73
N THR A 333 12.61 8.38 17.20
CA THR A 333 13.11 7.03 16.87
C THR A 333 11.91 6.12 16.68
N SER A 334 11.94 5.29 15.66
CA SER A 334 11.03 4.15 15.51
C SER A 334 11.84 2.86 15.56
N ILE A 335 11.36 1.88 16.28
CA ILE A 335 11.96 0.54 16.32
C ILE A 335 10.86 -0.50 16.28
N GLY A 336 11.03 -1.54 15.46
CA GLY A 336 10.05 -2.59 15.40
C GLY A 336 10.40 -3.75 14.51
N TYR A 337 9.41 -4.65 14.44
CA TYR A 337 9.50 -5.90 13.70
C TYR A 337 8.18 -6.18 12.98
N SER A 338 8.28 -6.84 11.84
CA SER A 338 7.14 -7.27 11.05
C SER A 338 7.41 -8.62 10.38
N LEU A 339 6.33 -9.38 10.19
CA LEU A 339 6.35 -10.72 9.63
C LEU A 339 5.20 -10.89 8.65
N THR A 340 5.49 -11.48 7.49
CA THR A 340 4.50 -12.10 6.59
C THR A 340 4.81 -13.59 6.50
N GLN A 341 3.79 -14.44 6.70
CA GLN A 341 3.91 -15.88 6.56
C GLN A 341 2.81 -16.41 5.67
N VAL A 342 3.21 -17.17 4.65
CA VAL A 342 2.34 -17.80 3.65
C VAL A 342 2.32 -19.32 3.90
N ASP A 343 1.14 -19.92 3.91
CA ASP A 343 0.97 -21.37 3.93
C ASP A 343 0.85 -21.89 2.49
N ASN A 344 2.00 -22.16 1.89
CA ASN A 344 2.12 -22.56 0.48
C ASN A 344 1.35 -23.83 0.17
N THR A 345 0.78 -23.92 -1.01
CA THR A 345 0.20 -25.15 -1.56
C THR A 345 1.28 -26.17 -1.93
N ASN A 346 0.91 -27.42 -2.08
CA ASN A 346 1.87 -28.50 -2.37
C ASN A 346 2.38 -28.50 -3.82
N LEU A 347 1.76 -27.75 -4.74
CA LEU A 347 2.20 -27.59 -6.13
C LEU A 347 2.82 -26.23 -6.41
N GLN A 348 3.03 -25.34 -5.44
CA GLN A 348 3.88 -24.19 -5.65
C GLN A 348 5.35 -24.61 -5.80
N ASP A 349 6.14 -23.81 -6.52
CA ASP A 349 7.56 -24.09 -6.70
C ASP A 349 8.32 -24.15 -5.37
N PRO A 350 9.40 -24.94 -5.25
CA PRO A 350 10.25 -24.94 -4.04
C PRO A 350 10.75 -23.54 -3.67
N SER A 351 11.04 -22.69 -4.66
CA SER A 351 11.49 -21.30 -4.50
C SER A 351 10.35 -20.28 -4.29
N ALA A 352 9.08 -20.75 -4.13
CA ALA A 352 7.96 -19.86 -3.85
C ALA A 352 8.14 -19.18 -2.48
N TYR A 353 7.84 -17.88 -2.44
CA TYR A 353 7.89 -17.08 -1.21
C TYR A 353 7.00 -17.68 -0.12
N ARG A 354 7.59 -17.98 1.03
CA ARG A 354 6.92 -18.55 2.20
C ARG A 354 6.87 -17.58 3.37
N LYS A 355 7.97 -16.91 3.67
CA LYS A 355 8.07 -16.03 4.83
C LYS A 355 8.95 -14.84 4.53
N GLY A 356 8.49 -13.66 4.92
CA GLY A 356 9.27 -12.43 4.97
C GLY A 356 9.34 -11.89 6.38
N GLU A 357 10.53 -11.54 6.82
CA GLU A 357 10.79 -10.90 8.11
C GLU A 357 11.43 -9.54 7.85
N TYR A 358 11.05 -8.56 8.64
CA TYR A 358 11.51 -7.19 8.52
C TYR A 358 11.69 -6.61 9.92
N ALA A 359 12.82 -6.00 10.18
CA ALA A 359 13.06 -5.21 11.39
C ALA A 359 13.73 -3.90 11.03
N SER A 360 13.38 -2.83 11.70
CA SER A 360 14.03 -1.53 11.49
C SER A 360 14.22 -0.75 12.77
N ILE A 361 15.22 0.13 12.75
CA ILE A 361 15.45 1.15 13.75
C ILE A 361 15.97 2.41 13.07
N ASN A 362 15.48 3.58 13.50
CA ASN A 362 15.92 4.86 12.94
C ASN A 362 16.22 5.90 14.02
N LEU A 363 16.84 6.99 13.57
CA LEU A 363 16.97 8.24 14.30
C LEU A 363 16.65 9.37 13.32
N LEU A 364 15.57 10.10 13.61
CA LEU A 364 15.08 11.20 12.77
C LEU A 364 15.28 12.53 13.48
N TYR A 365 15.69 13.54 12.69
CA TYR A 365 15.89 14.90 13.13
C TYR A 365 15.05 15.87 12.30
N THR A 366 14.18 16.62 12.96
CA THR A 366 13.27 17.62 12.38
C THR A 366 13.64 19.00 12.92
N PRO A 367 14.70 19.66 12.37
CA PRO A 367 15.18 20.95 12.87
C PRO A 367 14.16 22.09 12.66
N ALA A 368 13.27 21.95 11.72
CA ALA A 368 12.20 22.89 11.41
C ALA A 368 10.96 22.12 10.94
N LYS A 369 9.78 22.74 11.04
CA LYS A 369 8.47 22.11 10.76
C LYS A 369 8.40 21.37 9.42
N ASN A 370 9.15 21.80 8.42
CA ASN A 370 9.08 21.28 7.05
C ASN A 370 10.40 20.62 6.57
N ILE A 371 11.36 20.40 7.46
CA ILE A 371 12.62 19.74 7.14
C ILE A 371 12.75 18.52 8.05
N MET A 372 12.95 17.34 7.48
CA MET A 372 13.32 16.13 8.18
C MET A 372 14.56 15.52 7.53
N MET A 373 15.46 15.02 8.34
CA MET A 373 16.57 14.18 7.91
C MET A 373 16.78 13.07 8.91
N GLY A 374 17.30 11.94 8.47
CA GLY A 374 17.55 10.84 9.38
C GLY A 374 18.16 9.63 8.72
N GLY A 375 18.63 8.72 9.57
CA GLY A 375 19.16 7.43 9.16
C GLY A 375 18.32 6.29 9.72
N GLU A 376 18.17 5.24 8.91
CA GLU A 376 17.49 4.00 9.27
C GLU A 376 18.35 2.81 8.91
N VAL A 377 18.38 1.83 9.80
CA VAL A 377 18.96 0.51 9.56
C VAL A 377 17.83 -0.50 9.52
N MET A 378 17.79 -1.26 8.45
CA MET A 378 16.77 -2.28 8.22
C MET A 378 17.46 -3.63 8.06
N TRP A 379 16.84 -4.66 8.61
CA TRP A 379 17.17 -6.05 8.34
C TRP A 379 15.96 -6.74 7.74
N GLY A 380 16.17 -7.50 6.68
CA GLY A 380 15.15 -8.32 6.06
C GLY A 380 15.63 -9.73 5.80
N GLN A 381 14.70 -10.68 5.88
CA GLN A 381 14.93 -12.06 5.50
C GLN A 381 13.77 -12.59 4.68
N ARG A 382 14.09 -13.26 3.58
CA ARG A 382 13.19 -14.09 2.80
C ARG A 382 13.47 -15.56 3.10
N THR A 383 12.41 -16.36 3.29
CA THR A 383 12.48 -17.82 3.31
C THR A 383 11.53 -18.37 2.26
N ASP A 384 12.00 -19.26 1.42
CA ASP A 384 11.23 -19.92 0.39
C ASP A 384 10.54 -21.19 0.93
N ARG A 385 9.69 -21.80 0.13
CA ARG A 385 8.92 -23.00 0.49
C ARG A 385 9.82 -24.20 0.84
N ASP A 386 10.97 -24.34 0.17
CA ASP A 386 12.00 -25.36 0.45
C ASP A 386 12.87 -25.04 1.69
N HIS A 387 12.54 -23.96 2.42
CA HIS A 387 13.26 -23.44 3.57
C HIS A 387 14.65 -22.84 3.29
N ILE A 388 15.03 -22.67 2.02
CA ILE A 388 16.21 -21.87 1.69
C ILE A 388 15.89 -20.40 2.01
N SER A 389 16.86 -19.72 2.62
CA SER A 389 16.66 -18.33 3.03
C SER A 389 17.82 -17.45 2.59
N GLY A 390 17.50 -16.18 2.37
CA GLY A 390 18.45 -15.10 2.15
C GLY A 390 18.09 -13.89 2.99
N SER A 391 19.08 -13.10 3.35
CA SER A 391 18.89 -11.89 4.16
C SER A 391 19.67 -10.71 3.58
N ASP A 392 19.27 -9.52 3.97
CA ASP A 392 19.98 -8.29 3.67
C ASP A 392 19.90 -7.32 4.83
N VAL A 393 20.92 -6.45 4.93
CA VAL A 393 20.94 -5.29 5.83
C VAL A 393 21.07 -4.06 4.97
N ARG A 394 20.06 -3.18 5.07
CA ARG A 394 20.02 -1.89 4.38
C ARG A 394 20.32 -0.75 5.35
N PHE A 395 21.14 0.18 4.88
CA PHE A 395 21.36 1.48 5.49
C PHE A 395 20.76 2.54 4.59
N GLN A 396 19.85 3.34 5.11
CA GLN A 396 19.22 4.43 4.37
C GLN A 396 19.40 5.74 5.13
N PHE A 397 19.73 6.80 4.40
CA PHE A 397 19.72 8.17 4.90
C PHE A 397 18.83 9.01 3.99
N SER A 398 17.88 9.73 4.59
CA SER A 398 16.90 10.51 3.84
C SER A 398 16.91 11.96 4.28
N VAL A 399 16.67 12.85 3.31
CA VAL A 399 16.41 14.28 3.53
C VAL A 399 15.10 14.63 2.84
N LYS A 400 14.17 15.17 3.60
CA LYS A 400 12.83 15.56 3.15
C LYS A 400 12.58 17.03 3.41
N TYR A 401 12.11 17.73 2.39
CA TYR A 401 11.58 19.09 2.49
C TYR A 401 10.10 19.09 2.12
N SER A 402 9.24 19.40 3.08
CA SER A 402 7.79 19.49 2.89
C SER A 402 7.38 20.91 2.56
N PHE A 403 6.37 21.05 1.71
CA PHE A 403 5.78 22.34 1.35
C PHE A 403 4.25 22.24 1.34
N GLY A 404 3.58 23.36 1.59
CA GLY A 404 2.14 23.46 1.51
C GLY A 404 1.70 24.92 1.43
N ALA A 405 0.62 25.16 0.69
CA ALA A 405 -0.01 26.47 0.57
C ALA A 405 -1.53 26.29 0.56
N GLN A 406 -2.22 27.05 1.40
CA GLN A 406 -3.68 27.10 1.39
C GLN A 406 -4.15 28.30 0.55
N ILE A 407 -5.09 28.04 -0.37
CA ILE A 407 -5.72 29.02 -1.26
C ILE A 407 -7.20 29.05 -0.89
N ASN A 408 -7.67 30.24 -0.47
CA ASN A 408 -9.08 30.50 -0.18
C ASN A 408 -9.59 31.46 -1.26
N LEU A 409 -10.68 31.08 -1.95
CA LEU A 409 -11.30 31.86 -3.04
C LEU A 409 -12.73 32.25 -2.65
#